data_61fe07241a2652d88920e75e087e55c8
#
_entry.id   61fe07241a2652d88920e75e087e55c8
#
_cell.length_a   1.000
_cell.length_b   1.000
_cell.length_c   1.000
_cell.angle_alpha   90.00
_cell.angle_beta   90.00
_cell.angle_gamma   90.00
#
_symmetry.space_group_name_H-M   'P 1'
#
loop_
_entity.id
_entity.type
_entity.pdbx_description
1 polymer ?
#
loop_
_entity_poly.entity_id
_entity_poly.type
_entity_poly.pdbx_seq_one_letter_code
_entity_poly.pdbx_strand_id
1 'polypeptide(L)'
;PNEWGAQAATTHLLEAGCRTVAVVGGTLDESVPSSRSMRTKGYLSAFAERGVTPDLNLIRECGEWTSAEGAQAVREMYAQGIRPDGIFALNDLLAMGVISQLREMRVRVPESVRVVGFDDIDEAKYTIPSLTTVDPQRARIAEIAITSILDQVKTGARAPRRRIDVEYSLRYRASSPQV
;
A
#
# COMPACT_ATOMS: atom_id res chain seq x y z
N PRO A 1 -1.82 -1.79 -11.93
CA PRO A 1 -0.71 -1.47 -11.03
C PRO A 1 -0.89 -1.98 -9.58
N ASN A 2 -2.13 -2.38 -9.16
CA ASN A 2 -2.38 -2.77 -7.75
C ASN A 2 -1.46 -3.90 -7.26
N GLU A 3 -1.43 -5.03 -7.97
CA GLU A 3 -0.65 -6.20 -7.56
C GLU A 3 0.86 -5.89 -7.63
N TRP A 4 1.34 -5.39 -8.77
CA TRP A 4 2.78 -5.11 -8.96
C TRP A 4 3.29 -3.97 -8.08
N GLY A 5 2.50 -2.91 -7.88
CA GLY A 5 2.86 -1.82 -6.97
C GLY A 5 2.96 -2.29 -5.52
N ALA A 6 2.03 -3.12 -5.06
CA ALA A 6 2.06 -3.71 -3.73
C ALA A 6 3.23 -4.68 -3.55
N GLN A 7 3.53 -5.48 -4.58
CA GLN A 7 4.71 -6.34 -4.61
C GLN A 7 6.00 -5.52 -4.48
N ALA A 8 6.13 -4.42 -5.24
CA ALA A 8 7.30 -3.53 -5.16
C ALA A 8 7.43 -2.87 -3.78
N ALA A 9 6.33 -2.41 -3.17
CA ALA A 9 6.33 -1.84 -1.82
C ALA A 9 6.83 -2.84 -0.78
N THR A 10 6.31 -4.08 -0.84
CA THR A 10 6.71 -5.15 0.09
C THR A 10 8.16 -5.59 -0.16
N THR A 11 8.55 -5.75 -1.43
CA THR A 11 9.91 -6.04 -1.83
C THR A 11 10.91 -5.03 -1.27
N HIS A 12 10.59 -3.73 -1.39
CA HIS A 12 11.41 -2.67 -0.81
C HIS A 12 11.60 -2.82 0.71
N LEU A 13 10.54 -3.12 1.46
CA LEU A 13 10.66 -3.36 2.91
C LEU A 13 11.57 -4.56 3.23
N LEU A 14 11.41 -5.66 2.48
CA LEU A 14 12.24 -6.86 2.66
C LEU A 14 13.71 -6.59 2.30
N GLU A 15 13.98 -5.82 1.24
CA GLU A 15 15.34 -5.40 0.82
C GLU A 15 15.96 -4.43 1.83
N ALA A 16 15.15 -3.60 2.47
CA ALA A 16 15.57 -2.74 3.56
C ALA A 16 15.88 -3.49 4.86
N GLY A 17 15.78 -4.83 4.86
CA GLY A 17 16.14 -5.71 5.98
C GLY A 17 14.99 -6.01 6.93
N CYS A 18 13.75 -5.57 6.62
CA CYS A 18 12.59 -5.93 7.44
C CYS A 18 12.33 -7.45 7.38
N ARG A 19 12.07 -8.05 8.53
CA ARG A 19 11.80 -9.48 8.67
C ARG A 19 10.37 -9.79 9.06
N THR A 20 9.72 -8.85 9.75
CA THR A 20 8.34 -8.96 10.23
C THR A 20 7.51 -7.85 9.56
N VAL A 21 7.13 -8.10 8.32
CA VAL A 21 6.38 -7.11 7.52
C VAL A 21 4.89 -7.37 7.65
N ALA A 22 4.16 -6.43 8.25
CA ALA A 22 2.71 -6.47 8.32
C ALA A 22 2.07 -5.75 7.12
N VAL A 23 0.86 -6.18 6.74
CA VAL A 23 0.01 -5.46 5.80
C VAL A 23 -1.25 -4.97 6.49
N VAL A 24 -1.54 -3.66 6.39
CA VAL A 24 -2.70 -3.01 6.99
C VAL A 24 -3.72 -2.65 5.90
N GLY A 25 -4.95 -3.08 6.08
CA GLY A 25 -6.05 -2.97 5.12
C GLY A 25 -6.19 -4.17 4.19
N GLY A 26 -5.39 -5.24 4.41
CA GLY A 26 -5.40 -6.46 3.61
C GLY A 26 -6.62 -7.34 3.80
N THR A 27 -6.72 -8.40 3.02
CA THR A 27 -7.71 -9.48 3.18
C THR A 27 -7.19 -10.78 2.56
N LEU A 28 -7.62 -11.90 3.12
CA LEU A 28 -7.44 -13.22 2.50
C LEU A 28 -8.65 -13.65 1.66
N ASP A 29 -9.72 -12.85 1.67
CA ASP A 29 -10.89 -13.11 0.83
C ASP A 29 -10.62 -12.66 -0.62
N GLU A 30 -10.48 -13.64 -1.50
CA GLU A 30 -10.29 -13.45 -2.94
C GLU A 30 -11.59 -13.64 -3.74
N SER A 31 -12.73 -13.83 -3.09
CA SER A 31 -14.02 -14.13 -3.74
C SER A 31 -14.45 -13.01 -4.70
N VAL A 32 -14.08 -11.76 -4.40
CA VAL A 32 -14.35 -10.60 -5.25
C VAL A 32 -13.06 -9.87 -5.57
N PRO A 33 -12.66 -9.77 -6.87
CA PRO A 33 -11.52 -8.98 -7.27
C PRO A 33 -11.70 -7.50 -6.89
N SER A 34 -10.79 -6.98 -6.06
CA SER A 34 -10.82 -5.63 -5.55
C SER A 34 -9.40 -5.06 -5.45
N SER A 35 -9.25 -3.76 -5.26
CA SER A 35 -7.93 -3.19 -4.97
C SER A 35 -7.32 -3.81 -3.71
N ARG A 36 -8.14 -4.17 -2.73
CA ARG A 36 -7.74 -4.83 -1.50
C ARG A 36 -7.12 -6.21 -1.79
N SER A 37 -7.87 -7.10 -2.41
CA SER A 37 -7.38 -8.47 -2.72
C SER A 37 -6.16 -8.44 -3.65
N MET A 38 -6.15 -7.58 -4.67
CA MET A 38 -5.00 -7.43 -5.57
C MET A 38 -3.74 -6.92 -4.87
N ARG A 39 -3.86 -5.93 -3.96
CA ARG A 39 -2.72 -5.42 -3.20
C ARG A 39 -2.24 -6.43 -2.17
N THR A 40 -3.14 -7.16 -1.52
CA THR A 40 -2.76 -8.28 -0.63
C THR A 40 -2.02 -9.37 -1.40
N LYS A 41 -2.48 -9.72 -2.60
CA LYS A 41 -1.80 -10.69 -3.46
C LYS A 41 -0.38 -10.22 -3.82
N GLY A 42 -0.18 -8.94 -4.13
CA GLY A 42 1.15 -8.37 -4.36
C GLY A 42 2.07 -8.49 -3.13
N TYR A 43 1.54 -8.23 -1.93
CA TYR A 43 2.26 -8.46 -0.68
C TYR A 43 2.70 -9.93 -0.55
N LEU A 44 1.80 -10.89 -0.76
CA LEU A 44 2.12 -12.32 -0.69
C LEU A 44 3.13 -12.74 -1.77
N SER A 45 3.02 -12.19 -2.99
CA SER A 45 3.93 -12.48 -4.10
C SER A 45 5.38 -12.08 -3.80
N ALA A 46 5.60 -10.96 -3.10
CA ALA A 46 6.93 -10.51 -2.71
C ALA A 46 7.67 -11.51 -1.78
N PHE A 47 6.93 -12.18 -0.91
CA PHE A 47 7.47 -13.27 -0.07
C PHE A 47 7.72 -14.55 -0.88
N ALA A 48 6.76 -14.91 -1.73
CA ALA A 48 6.87 -16.12 -2.56
C ALA A 48 8.10 -16.09 -3.48
N GLU A 49 8.42 -14.93 -4.08
CA GLU A 49 9.63 -14.76 -4.91
C GLU A 49 10.94 -14.99 -4.13
N ARG A 50 10.91 -14.83 -2.81
CA ARG A 50 12.06 -15.08 -1.93
C ARG A 50 12.04 -16.47 -1.30
N GLY A 51 11.07 -17.31 -1.63
CA GLY A 51 10.87 -18.62 -1.04
C GLY A 51 10.54 -18.57 0.46
N VAL A 52 9.98 -17.46 0.94
CA VAL A 52 9.59 -17.24 2.34
C VAL A 52 8.07 -17.33 2.46
N THR A 53 7.60 -18.05 3.47
CA THR A 53 6.16 -18.08 3.80
C THR A 53 5.84 -16.92 4.73
N PRO A 54 4.92 -16.00 4.37
CA PRO A 54 4.52 -14.92 5.25
C PRO A 54 3.68 -15.42 6.42
N ASP A 55 3.81 -14.78 7.58
CA ASP A 55 2.89 -15.01 8.69
C ASP A 55 1.54 -14.30 8.38
N LEU A 56 0.51 -15.08 8.16
CA LEU A 56 -0.83 -14.57 7.83
C LEU A 56 -1.46 -13.78 8.98
N ASN A 57 -1.00 -13.93 10.21
CA ASN A 57 -1.42 -13.10 11.35
C ASN A 57 -0.96 -11.64 11.22
N LEU A 58 -0.05 -11.35 10.29
CA LEU A 58 0.40 -9.99 9.98
C LEU A 58 -0.50 -9.29 8.96
N ILE A 59 -1.53 -9.96 8.44
CA ILE A 59 -2.55 -9.36 7.58
C ILE A 59 -3.65 -8.80 8.46
N ARG A 60 -3.77 -7.47 8.50
CA ARG A 60 -4.76 -6.76 9.33
C ARG A 60 -5.85 -6.21 8.43
N GLU A 61 -7.05 -6.76 8.59
CA GLU A 61 -8.22 -6.26 7.86
C GLU A 61 -8.68 -4.93 8.44
N CYS A 62 -9.16 -4.04 7.58
CA CYS A 62 -9.81 -2.78 7.91
C CYS A 62 -11.12 -2.70 7.12
N GLY A 63 -12.18 -2.16 7.71
CA GLY A 63 -13.47 -2.01 7.05
C GLY A 63 -13.41 -0.96 5.94
N GLU A 64 -13.13 0.26 6.33
CA GLU A 64 -12.89 1.40 5.45
C GLU A 64 -11.41 1.84 5.56
N TRP A 65 -10.81 2.30 4.52
CA TRP A 65 -9.38 2.60 4.52
C TRP A 65 -9.10 4.01 5.06
N THR A 66 -9.43 4.24 6.32
CA THR A 66 -9.25 5.53 7.01
C THR A 66 -8.00 5.56 7.89
N SER A 67 -7.54 6.76 8.24
CA SER A 67 -6.42 6.93 9.17
C SER A 67 -6.75 6.38 10.57
N ALA A 68 -8.01 6.48 10.99
CA ALA A 68 -8.44 5.93 12.29
C ALA A 68 -8.26 4.41 12.36
N GLU A 69 -8.58 3.69 11.28
CA GLU A 69 -8.40 2.25 11.19
C GLU A 69 -6.92 1.84 11.08
N GLY A 70 -6.11 2.63 10.37
CA GLY A 70 -4.66 2.43 10.34
C GLY A 70 -4.05 2.54 11.75
N ALA A 71 -4.45 3.54 12.52
CA ALA A 71 -4.04 3.70 13.91
C ALA A 71 -4.54 2.55 14.80
N GLN A 72 -5.79 2.13 14.61
CA GLN A 72 -6.37 1.01 15.36
C GLN A 72 -5.64 -0.30 15.09
N ALA A 73 -5.30 -0.61 13.84
CA ALA A 73 -4.55 -1.80 13.46
C ALA A 73 -3.21 -1.90 14.20
N VAL A 74 -2.48 -0.78 14.33
CA VAL A 74 -1.24 -0.73 15.11
C VAL A 74 -1.50 -1.01 16.59
N ARG A 75 -2.50 -0.36 17.20
CA ARG A 75 -2.85 -0.60 18.61
C ARG A 75 -3.14 -2.08 18.87
N GLU A 76 -3.91 -2.71 18.02
CA GLU A 76 -4.28 -4.12 18.14
C GLU A 76 -3.07 -5.06 17.98
N MET A 77 -2.22 -4.83 16.98
CA MET A 77 -0.97 -5.60 16.83
C MET A 77 -0.13 -5.51 18.10
N TYR A 78 0.08 -4.30 18.61
CA TYR A 78 0.91 -4.08 19.80
C TYR A 78 0.29 -4.65 21.07
N ALA A 79 -1.03 -4.62 21.22
CA ALA A 79 -1.74 -5.27 22.33
C ALA A 79 -1.61 -6.80 22.29
N GLN A 80 -1.53 -7.38 21.10
CA GLN A 80 -1.30 -8.82 20.88
C GLN A 80 0.18 -9.22 20.97
N GLY A 81 1.08 -8.31 21.27
CA GLY A 81 2.52 -8.57 21.32
C GLY A 81 3.22 -8.63 19.96
N ILE A 82 2.50 -8.34 18.87
CA ILE A 82 3.05 -8.31 17.51
C ILE A 82 3.84 -7.01 17.32
N ARG A 83 5.09 -7.11 16.86
CA ARG A 83 6.02 -5.99 16.69
C ARG A 83 6.62 -6.05 15.29
N PRO A 84 5.91 -5.54 14.26
CA PRO A 84 6.47 -5.48 12.92
C PRO A 84 7.63 -4.49 12.86
N ASP A 85 8.61 -4.78 12.03
CA ASP A 85 9.71 -3.87 11.65
C ASP A 85 9.49 -3.22 10.28
N GLY A 86 8.48 -3.71 9.52
CA GLY A 86 7.96 -3.11 8.31
C GLY A 86 6.45 -3.15 8.27
N ILE A 87 5.81 -2.09 7.77
CA ILE A 87 4.36 -2.03 7.56
C ILE A 87 4.08 -1.52 6.16
N PHE A 88 3.40 -2.34 5.35
CA PHE A 88 2.77 -1.91 4.12
C PHE A 88 1.30 -1.61 4.38
N ALA A 89 0.90 -0.35 4.29
CA ALA A 89 -0.49 0.07 4.36
C ALA A 89 -1.08 0.19 2.95
N LEU A 90 -2.26 -0.39 2.74
CA LEU A 90 -2.83 -0.53 1.40
C LEU A 90 -3.30 0.80 0.78
N ASN A 91 -3.32 1.90 1.55
CA ASN A 91 -3.41 3.26 1.03
C ASN A 91 -2.67 4.24 1.94
N ASP A 92 -2.51 5.48 1.49
CA ASP A 92 -1.79 6.51 2.24
C ASP A 92 -2.54 6.97 3.50
N LEU A 93 -3.87 6.97 3.51
CA LEU A 93 -4.63 7.33 4.71
C LEU A 93 -4.40 6.32 5.84
N LEU A 94 -4.43 5.02 5.54
CA LEU A 94 -4.04 3.98 6.51
C LEU A 94 -2.61 4.20 7.00
N ALA A 95 -1.67 4.46 6.07
CA ALA A 95 -0.25 4.69 6.41
C ALA A 95 -0.07 5.89 7.33
N MET A 96 -0.80 6.97 7.11
CA MET A 96 -0.80 8.16 7.97
C MET A 96 -1.28 7.82 9.38
N GLY A 97 -2.35 7.03 9.50
CA GLY A 97 -2.82 6.51 10.79
C GLY A 97 -1.80 5.64 11.50
N VAL A 98 -1.15 4.74 10.75
CA VAL A 98 -0.04 3.89 11.25
C VAL A 98 1.09 4.76 11.81
N ILE A 99 1.59 5.74 11.05
CA ILE A 99 2.66 6.64 11.48
C ILE A 99 2.26 7.42 12.73
N SER A 100 1.04 7.97 12.74
CA SER A 100 0.53 8.72 13.89
C SER A 100 0.52 7.88 15.17
N GLN A 101 0.02 6.64 15.07
CA GLN A 101 -0.06 5.75 16.23
C GLN A 101 1.31 5.26 16.70
N LEU A 102 2.22 4.93 15.77
CA LEU A 102 3.59 4.58 16.13
C LEU A 102 4.29 5.73 16.89
N ARG A 103 4.09 6.98 16.44
CA ARG A 103 4.60 8.19 17.10
C ARG A 103 4.04 8.34 18.51
N GLU A 104 2.74 8.15 18.71
CA GLU A 104 2.12 8.19 20.06
C GLU A 104 2.73 7.15 21.00
N MET A 105 3.04 5.95 20.46
CA MET A 105 3.73 4.88 21.19
C MET A 105 5.24 5.09 21.33
N ARG A 106 5.78 6.20 20.83
CA ARG A 106 7.22 6.52 20.81
C ARG A 106 8.06 5.51 20.05
N VAL A 107 7.48 4.84 19.07
CA VAL A 107 8.17 3.96 18.12
C VAL A 107 8.68 4.80 16.96
N ARG A 108 9.98 4.73 16.70
CA ARG A 108 10.62 5.56 15.67
C ARG A 108 10.38 5.00 14.28
N VAL A 109 10.02 5.89 13.36
CA VAL A 109 9.90 5.63 11.92
C VAL A 109 10.94 6.50 11.20
N PRO A 110 11.87 5.96 10.43
CA PRO A 110 11.96 4.56 9.95
C PRO A 110 12.82 3.62 10.82
N GLU A 111 13.50 4.08 11.87
CA GLU A 111 14.58 3.35 12.55
C GLU A 111 14.13 2.04 13.22
N SER A 112 12.91 2.04 13.78
CA SER A 112 12.34 0.84 14.42
C SER A 112 11.31 0.14 13.54
N VAL A 113 10.53 0.91 12.77
CA VAL A 113 9.51 0.41 11.86
C VAL A 113 9.53 1.24 10.58
N ARG A 114 9.71 0.61 9.44
CA ARG A 114 9.54 1.25 8.14
C ARG A 114 8.09 1.21 7.71
N VAL A 115 7.59 2.30 7.10
CA VAL A 115 6.20 2.38 6.65
C VAL A 115 6.16 2.78 5.18
N VAL A 116 5.38 2.01 4.40
CA VAL A 116 5.12 2.28 2.98
C VAL A 116 3.61 2.34 2.77
N GLY A 117 3.14 3.35 2.04
CA GLY A 117 1.76 3.53 1.64
C GLY A 117 1.50 3.20 0.17
N PHE A 118 0.34 3.61 -0.31
CA PHE A 118 -0.09 3.48 -1.70
C PHE A 118 -1.03 4.63 -2.05
N ASP A 119 -0.92 5.22 -3.22
CA ASP A 119 -1.72 6.24 -3.92
C ASP A 119 -0.97 7.56 -4.16
N ASP A 120 0.11 7.88 -3.47
CA ASP A 120 0.88 9.14 -3.53
C ASP A 120 -0.03 10.37 -3.47
N ILE A 121 -0.88 10.45 -2.44
CA ILE A 121 -1.70 11.64 -2.19
C ILE A 121 -0.80 12.81 -1.75
N ASP A 122 -1.27 14.05 -1.94
CA ASP A 122 -0.44 15.22 -1.65
C ASP A 122 -0.05 15.33 -0.17
N GLU A 123 -0.91 14.90 0.73
CA GLU A 123 -0.68 14.88 2.17
C GLU A 123 0.49 13.98 2.58
N ALA A 124 0.79 12.94 1.80
CA ALA A 124 1.90 12.01 2.05
C ALA A 124 3.27 12.71 2.16
N LYS A 125 3.44 13.84 1.48
CA LYS A 125 4.67 14.65 1.51
C LYS A 125 4.86 15.40 2.81
N TYR A 126 3.77 15.68 3.53
CA TYR A 126 3.72 16.55 4.70
C TYR A 126 3.58 15.78 6.02
N THR A 127 3.51 14.44 5.99
CA THR A 127 3.58 13.63 7.21
C THR A 127 4.96 13.74 7.87
N ILE A 128 5.07 13.41 9.15
CA ILE A 128 6.32 13.38 9.89
C ILE A 128 6.50 11.98 10.49
N PRO A 129 7.43 11.18 9.90
CA PRO A 129 8.23 11.42 8.70
C PRO A 129 7.38 11.45 7.42
N SER A 130 7.89 12.07 6.33
CA SER A 130 7.22 12.06 5.02
C SER A 130 7.10 10.64 4.48
N LEU A 131 5.93 10.31 3.91
CA LEU A 131 5.54 8.94 3.60
C LEU A 131 6.12 8.46 2.25
N THR A 132 6.88 7.36 2.30
CA THR A 132 7.20 6.53 1.14
C THR A 132 5.95 5.82 0.67
N THR A 133 5.64 5.89 -0.63
CA THR A 133 4.36 5.38 -1.15
C THR A 133 4.48 4.95 -2.61
N VAL A 134 3.59 4.07 -3.04
CA VAL A 134 3.45 3.71 -4.46
C VAL A 134 2.58 4.75 -5.15
N ASP A 135 3.13 5.37 -6.20
CA ASP A 135 2.37 6.20 -7.14
C ASP A 135 1.83 5.32 -8.28
N PRO A 136 0.51 5.07 -8.34
CA PRO A 136 -0.10 4.28 -9.40
C PRO A 136 -0.32 5.10 -10.68
N GLN A 137 0.29 6.27 -10.82
CA GLN A 137 0.12 7.18 -11.96
C GLN A 137 -1.33 7.63 -12.14
N ARG A 138 -1.99 8.08 -11.07
CA ARG A 138 -3.41 8.48 -11.06
C ARG A 138 -3.78 9.47 -12.15
N ALA A 139 -2.93 10.47 -12.40
CA ALA A 139 -3.14 11.45 -13.46
C ALA A 139 -3.21 10.77 -14.85
N ARG A 140 -2.32 9.82 -15.10
CA ARG A 140 -2.30 9.06 -16.36
C ARG A 140 -3.53 8.17 -16.52
N ILE A 141 -3.94 7.51 -15.43
CA ILE A 141 -5.18 6.72 -15.41
C ILE A 141 -6.38 7.60 -15.75
N ALA A 142 -6.49 8.78 -15.12
CA ALA A 142 -7.57 9.74 -15.38
C ALA A 142 -7.56 10.24 -16.83
N GLU A 143 -6.40 10.60 -17.36
CA GLU A 143 -6.23 11.02 -18.75
C GLU A 143 -6.71 9.95 -19.74
N ILE A 144 -6.28 8.70 -19.56
CA ILE A 144 -6.68 7.59 -20.41
C ILE A 144 -8.20 7.36 -20.36
N ALA A 145 -8.77 7.39 -19.14
CA ALA A 145 -10.20 7.19 -18.94
C ALA A 145 -11.03 8.30 -19.62
N ILE A 146 -10.67 9.55 -19.40
CA ILE A 146 -11.36 10.71 -19.98
C ILE A 146 -11.25 10.68 -21.51
N THR A 147 -10.04 10.46 -22.05
CA THR A 147 -9.83 10.39 -23.50
C THR A 147 -10.70 9.29 -24.12
N SER A 148 -10.73 8.11 -23.48
CA SER A 148 -11.55 6.99 -23.97
C SER A 148 -13.05 7.30 -23.97
N ILE A 149 -13.55 8.04 -22.98
CA ILE A 149 -14.95 8.48 -22.91
C ILE A 149 -15.25 9.50 -24.00
N LEU A 150 -14.38 10.50 -24.16
CA LEU A 150 -14.56 11.55 -25.18
C LEU A 150 -14.56 10.98 -26.60
N ASP A 151 -13.72 10.01 -26.89
CA ASP A 151 -13.68 9.34 -28.19
C ASP A 151 -14.97 8.56 -28.46
N GLN A 152 -15.53 7.88 -27.46
CA GLN A 152 -16.83 7.21 -27.60
C GLN A 152 -17.97 8.21 -27.86
N VAL A 153 -17.98 9.34 -27.17
CA VAL A 153 -18.96 10.39 -27.37
C VAL A 153 -18.87 10.96 -28.78
N LYS A 154 -17.66 11.26 -29.28
CA LYS A 154 -17.43 11.80 -30.61
C LYS A 154 -17.79 10.83 -31.74
N THR A 155 -17.48 9.56 -31.57
CA THR A 155 -17.69 8.56 -32.65
C THR A 155 -19.06 7.90 -32.60
N GLY A 156 -19.80 8.04 -31.49
CA GLY A 156 -21.05 7.32 -31.23
C GLY A 156 -20.86 5.79 -31.12
N ALA A 157 -19.63 5.32 -31.19
CA ALA A 157 -19.29 3.91 -31.15
C ALA A 157 -18.83 3.49 -29.73
N ARG A 158 -19.37 2.37 -29.25
CA ARG A 158 -18.90 1.78 -28.01
C ARG A 158 -17.52 1.15 -28.22
N ALA A 159 -16.50 1.66 -27.54
CA ALA A 159 -15.18 1.05 -27.60
C ALA A 159 -15.20 -0.40 -27.07
N PRO A 160 -14.42 -1.31 -27.66
CA PRO A 160 -14.28 -2.66 -27.14
C PRO A 160 -13.69 -2.62 -25.74
N ARG A 161 -14.13 -3.54 -24.89
CA ARG A 161 -13.51 -3.73 -23.56
C ARG A 161 -12.04 -4.09 -23.73
N ARG A 162 -11.16 -3.25 -23.21
CA ARG A 162 -9.72 -3.51 -23.20
C ARG A 162 -9.17 -3.22 -21.81
N ARG A 163 -8.17 -3.97 -21.39
CA ARG A 163 -7.34 -3.67 -20.23
C ARG A 163 -6.18 -2.81 -20.70
N ILE A 164 -5.94 -1.72 -19.99
CA ILE A 164 -4.77 -0.85 -20.18
C ILE A 164 -4.00 -0.87 -18.89
N ASP A 165 -2.79 -1.41 -18.93
CA ASP A 165 -1.90 -1.41 -17.79
C ASP A 165 -1.10 -0.10 -17.81
N VAL A 166 -1.07 0.57 -16.66
CA VAL A 166 -0.32 1.81 -16.43
C VAL A 166 0.86 1.47 -15.52
N GLU A 167 2.01 2.05 -15.80
CA GLU A 167 3.19 1.92 -14.96
C GLU A 167 2.93 2.45 -13.55
N TYR A 168 3.74 2.01 -12.61
CA TYR A 168 3.75 2.52 -11.24
C TYR A 168 5.18 2.98 -10.90
N SER A 169 5.32 3.79 -9.86
CA SER A 169 6.62 4.11 -9.29
C SER A 169 6.57 4.12 -7.77
N LEU A 170 7.66 3.74 -7.13
CA LEU A 170 7.81 3.90 -5.69
C LEU A 170 8.45 5.26 -5.40
N ARG A 171 7.74 6.10 -4.65
CA ARG A 171 8.20 7.42 -4.21
C ARG A 171 8.87 7.27 -2.86
N TYR A 172 10.17 7.18 -2.86
CA TYR A 172 10.96 7.08 -1.63
C TYR A 172 10.95 8.39 -0.87
N ARG A 173 10.65 8.32 0.44
CA ARG A 173 10.65 9.44 1.39
C ARG A 173 11.16 8.96 2.75
N ALA A 174 11.01 9.79 3.78
CA ALA A 174 11.64 9.55 5.09
C ALA A 174 11.08 8.35 5.87
N SER A 175 9.83 7.92 5.64
CA SER A 175 9.24 6.78 6.36
C SER A 175 9.83 5.42 5.97
N SER A 176 10.44 5.31 4.79
CA SER A 176 11.22 4.17 4.31
C SER A 176 12.15 4.62 3.19
N PRO A 177 13.33 5.19 3.49
CA PRO A 177 14.27 5.65 2.49
C PRO A 177 14.72 4.51 1.56
N GLN A 178 15.13 4.90 0.34
CA GLN A 178 15.75 3.97 -0.60
C GLN A 178 16.98 3.32 0.01
N VAL A 179 17.19 2.04 -0.23
CA VAL A 179 18.33 1.24 0.25
C VAL A 179 19.44 1.27 -0.80
#